data_c035a5f35b7c779fe75d9cd918155231
#
_entry.id   c035a5f35b7c779fe75d9cd918155231
#
_cell.length_a   1.000
_cell.length_b   1.000
_cell.length_c   1.000
_cell.angle_alpha   90.00
_cell.angle_beta   90.00
_cell.angle_gamma   90.00
#
_symmetry.space_group_name_H-M   'P 1'
#
loop_
_entity.id
_entity.type
_entity.pdbx_description
1 polymer ?
#
loop_
_entity_poly.entity_id
_entity_poly.type
_entity_poly.pdbx_seq_one_letter_code
_entity_poly.pdbx_strand_id
1 'polypeptide(L)'
;MSFRYIFSLILLYISSTFISISHANSSECPRIISQSPYITEMLTYLGMQHCIVGVSRYDKLDLPRTGGILDPDAETIDTLMPDIIITSDWATKETVKLTTPKTAKVIRLKSFYKMIQLEENMATVIKATHWVQATPRVTAFKQAWRKKVKQVHGNQKKVLLLSSCSGTPYSFGPDSRLYDLFTQAGFKVVETKEKIRHIRPGNEIEHITALIDLYQPDLLFIFEQRLRKQCQMITPKVPVSILSFDGKLFLQPNTEILKGLDILIQNKERWK
;
A
#
# COMPACT_ATOMS: atom_id res chain seq x y z
N MET A 1 -29.41 -23.73 90.06
CA MET A 1 -28.14 -23.58 89.37
C MET A 1 -28.44 -23.61 87.90
N SER A 2 -28.41 -22.42 87.22
CA SER A 2 -28.85 -22.23 85.86
C SER A 2 -27.66 -22.17 84.93
N PHE A 3 -27.61 -23.01 83.86
CA PHE A 3 -26.67 -22.91 82.78
C PHE A 3 -27.40 -22.33 81.55
N ARG A 4 -27.04 -21.13 81.18
CA ARG A 4 -27.54 -20.43 79.99
C ARG A 4 -26.64 -20.82 78.82
N TYR A 5 -27.21 -21.48 77.82
CA TYR A 5 -26.59 -21.69 76.55
C TYR A 5 -26.80 -20.46 75.65
N ILE A 6 -25.70 -19.78 75.28
CA ILE A 6 -25.68 -18.72 74.31
C ILE A 6 -25.47 -19.37 72.95
N PHE A 7 -26.48 -19.37 72.10
CA PHE A 7 -26.34 -19.78 70.66
C PHE A 7 -25.83 -18.59 69.87
N SER A 8 -24.58 -18.67 69.42
CA SER A 8 -23.98 -17.70 68.50
C SER A 8 -24.33 -18.07 67.08
N LEU A 9 -25.24 -17.32 66.45
CA LEU A 9 -25.58 -17.43 65.05
C LEU A 9 -24.43 -16.76 64.20
N ILE A 10 -23.58 -17.55 63.61
CA ILE A 10 -22.63 -17.08 62.58
C ILE A 10 -23.37 -16.99 61.25
N LEU A 11 -23.76 -15.78 60.86
CA LEU A 11 -24.24 -15.50 59.51
C LEU A 11 -23.05 -15.54 58.54
N LEU A 12 -22.93 -16.63 57.75
CA LEU A 12 -22.01 -16.66 56.60
C LEU A 12 -22.58 -15.79 55.49
N TYR A 13 -22.01 -14.59 55.32
CA TYR A 13 -22.23 -13.76 54.16
C TYR A 13 -21.42 -14.36 52.97
N ILE A 14 -22.09 -15.14 52.11
CA ILE A 14 -21.53 -15.56 50.84
C ILE A 14 -21.65 -14.38 49.88
N SER A 15 -20.60 -13.58 49.78
CA SER A 15 -20.47 -12.55 48.78
C SER A 15 -20.26 -13.22 47.42
N SER A 16 -21.34 -13.40 46.67
CA SER A 16 -21.28 -13.83 45.26
C SER A 16 -20.67 -12.70 44.44
N THR A 17 -19.34 -12.70 44.30
CA THR A 17 -18.68 -11.88 43.30
C THR A 17 -19.06 -12.41 41.92
N PHE A 18 -20.05 -11.79 41.30
CA PHE A 18 -20.29 -11.94 39.85
C PHE A 18 -19.07 -11.39 39.14
N ILE A 19 -18.16 -12.27 38.78
CA ILE A 19 -17.14 -11.98 37.78
C ILE A 19 -17.89 -11.78 36.47
N SER A 20 -18.20 -10.52 36.15
CA SER A 20 -18.64 -10.14 34.84
C SER A 20 -17.46 -10.42 33.87
N ILE A 21 -17.48 -11.61 33.27
CA ILE A 21 -16.63 -11.90 32.10
C ILE A 21 -17.11 -10.92 31.01
N SER A 22 -16.46 -9.75 30.95
CA SER A 22 -16.53 -8.92 29.77
C SER A 22 -16.09 -9.80 28.61
N HIS A 23 -17.05 -10.37 27.89
CA HIS A 23 -16.78 -10.82 26.54
C HIS A 23 -16.35 -9.55 25.80
N ALA A 24 -15.03 -9.34 25.69
CA ALA A 24 -14.51 -8.50 24.66
C ALA A 24 -15.12 -9.06 23.38
N ASN A 25 -16.14 -8.36 22.85
CA ASN A 25 -16.62 -8.60 21.50
C ASN A 25 -15.37 -8.44 20.61
N SER A 26 -14.69 -9.55 20.34
CA SER A 26 -13.86 -9.64 19.18
C SER A 26 -14.84 -9.47 18.03
N SER A 27 -14.96 -8.22 17.54
CA SER A 27 -15.74 -7.95 16.36
C SER A 27 -15.24 -8.95 15.32
N GLU A 28 -16.11 -9.90 15.01
CA GLU A 28 -15.77 -10.98 14.09
C GLU A 28 -15.35 -10.30 12.80
N CYS A 29 -14.12 -10.51 12.41
CA CYS A 29 -13.47 -9.84 11.31
C CYS A 29 -14.18 -10.27 10.02
N PRO A 30 -14.60 -9.37 9.14
CA PRO A 30 -15.23 -9.73 7.90
C PRO A 30 -14.27 -10.57 7.05
N ARG A 31 -14.79 -11.55 6.33
CA ARG A 31 -14.04 -12.40 5.40
C ARG A 31 -13.65 -11.58 4.17
N ILE A 32 -12.38 -11.26 4.03
CA ILE A 32 -11.89 -10.33 3.01
C ILE A 32 -11.14 -11.07 1.92
N ILE A 33 -11.46 -10.78 0.65
CA ILE A 33 -10.61 -11.11 -0.50
C ILE A 33 -9.80 -9.87 -0.87
N SER A 34 -8.49 -10.04 -0.99
CA SER A 34 -7.54 -9.02 -1.43
C SER A 34 -7.07 -9.29 -2.86
N GLN A 35 -7.47 -8.47 -3.82
CA GLN A 35 -7.19 -8.68 -5.24
C GLN A 35 -5.80 -8.19 -5.70
N SER A 36 -4.92 -7.77 -4.76
CA SER A 36 -3.57 -7.34 -5.11
C SER A 36 -2.62 -7.39 -3.90
N PRO A 37 -1.32 -7.69 -4.10
CA PRO A 37 -0.33 -7.69 -3.03
C PRO A 37 -0.25 -6.39 -2.24
N TYR A 38 -0.42 -5.23 -2.88
CA TYR A 38 -0.39 -3.96 -2.16
C TYR A 38 -1.64 -3.72 -1.30
N ILE A 39 -2.79 -4.31 -1.67
CA ILE A 39 -4.00 -4.31 -0.84
C ILE A 39 -3.78 -5.20 0.38
N THR A 40 -3.18 -6.38 0.18
CA THR A 40 -2.82 -7.30 1.25
C THR A 40 -1.87 -6.64 2.26
N GLU A 41 -0.85 -5.92 1.79
CA GLU A 41 0.07 -5.19 2.66
C GLU A 41 -0.64 -4.06 3.41
N MET A 42 -1.56 -3.34 2.78
CA MET A 42 -2.40 -2.33 3.43
C MET A 42 -3.25 -2.95 4.56
N LEU A 43 -3.93 -4.07 4.29
CA LEU A 43 -4.72 -4.80 5.29
C LEU A 43 -3.84 -5.29 6.45
N THR A 44 -2.66 -5.83 6.15
CA THR A 44 -1.67 -6.26 7.15
C THR A 44 -1.24 -5.08 8.04
N TYR A 45 -0.94 -3.94 7.42
CA TYR A 45 -0.60 -2.72 8.15
C TYR A 45 -1.75 -2.26 9.07
N LEU A 46 -2.99 -2.39 8.62
CA LEU A 46 -4.19 -2.07 9.42
C LEU A 46 -4.48 -3.11 10.51
N GLY A 47 -3.72 -4.22 10.59
CA GLY A 47 -3.92 -5.31 11.55
C GLY A 47 -5.03 -6.27 11.16
N MET A 48 -5.39 -6.33 9.88
CA MET A 48 -6.49 -7.13 9.34
C MET A 48 -6.00 -8.36 8.55
N GLN A 49 -4.74 -8.77 8.70
CA GLN A 49 -4.21 -9.92 7.95
C GLN A 49 -5.02 -11.20 8.20
N HIS A 50 -5.48 -11.41 9.43
CA HIS A 50 -6.26 -12.58 9.84
C HIS A 50 -7.69 -12.59 9.27
N CYS A 51 -8.16 -11.46 8.73
CA CYS A 51 -9.44 -11.32 8.04
C CYS A 51 -9.38 -11.80 6.59
N ILE A 52 -8.16 -11.96 6.03
CA ILE A 52 -7.99 -12.27 4.61
C ILE A 52 -8.23 -13.78 4.42
N VAL A 53 -9.19 -14.11 3.58
CA VAL A 53 -9.55 -15.50 3.23
C VAL A 53 -9.11 -15.91 1.82
N GLY A 54 -8.76 -14.93 0.96
CA GLY A 54 -8.26 -15.17 -0.38
C GLY A 54 -7.43 -13.98 -0.89
N VAL A 55 -6.45 -14.27 -1.73
CA VAL A 55 -5.50 -13.27 -2.24
C VAL A 55 -5.31 -13.38 -3.74
N SER A 56 -4.75 -12.35 -4.35
CA SER A 56 -4.42 -12.38 -5.78
C SER A 56 -3.38 -13.47 -6.09
N ARG A 57 -3.32 -13.89 -7.36
CA ARG A 57 -2.31 -14.86 -7.84
C ARG A 57 -0.86 -14.39 -7.64
N TYR A 58 -0.66 -13.08 -7.48
CA TYR A 58 0.66 -12.46 -7.34
C TYR A 58 1.10 -12.26 -5.89
N ASP A 59 0.25 -12.65 -4.95
CA ASP A 59 0.49 -12.46 -3.52
C ASP A 59 1.52 -13.46 -2.95
N LYS A 60 2.05 -13.14 -1.77
CA LYS A 60 3.01 -13.99 -1.07
C LYS A 60 2.39 -14.79 0.07
N LEU A 61 1.21 -14.40 0.55
CA LEU A 61 0.51 -15.15 1.58
C LEU A 61 0.09 -16.52 1.05
N ASP A 62 0.22 -17.54 1.87
CA ASP A 62 -0.23 -18.90 1.56
C ASP A 62 -1.74 -19.01 1.83
N LEU A 63 -2.53 -18.47 0.92
CA LEU A 63 -3.99 -18.46 0.93
C LEU A 63 -4.53 -18.76 -0.47
N PRO A 64 -5.80 -19.19 -0.62
CA PRO A 64 -6.43 -19.43 -1.91
C PRO A 64 -6.24 -18.30 -2.90
N ARG A 65 -5.94 -18.64 -4.16
CA ARG A 65 -5.67 -17.68 -5.24
C ARG A 65 -6.95 -17.31 -5.97
N THR A 66 -7.31 -16.06 -5.94
CA THR A 66 -8.57 -15.53 -6.50
C THR A 66 -8.37 -14.76 -7.82
N GLY A 67 -7.33 -15.11 -8.57
CA GLY A 67 -7.01 -14.43 -9.83
C GLY A 67 -6.27 -13.10 -9.64
N GLY A 68 -6.52 -12.14 -10.51
CA GLY A 68 -5.96 -10.78 -10.46
C GLY A 68 -7.05 -9.70 -10.54
N ILE A 69 -6.65 -8.42 -10.51
CA ILE A 69 -7.59 -7.28 -10.60
C ILE A 69 -8.36 -7.29 -11.93
N LEU A 70 -7.70 -7.66 -13.04
CA LEU A 70 -8.30 -7.61 -14.37
C LEU A 70 -9.00 -8.92 -14.75
N ASP A 71 -8.62 -10.02 -14.12
CA ASP A 71 -9.07 -11.37 -14.39
C ASP A 71 -9.31 -12.16 -13.08
N PRO A 72 -10.27 -11.74 -12.24
CA PRO A 72 -10.60 -12.44 -11.02
C PRO A 72 -11.18 -13.83 -11.32
N ASP A 73 -10.89 -14.79 -10.45
CA ASP A 73 -11.43 -16.15 -10.51
C ASP A 73 -12.75 -16.21 -9.74
N ALA A 74 -13.87 -16.12 -10.48
CA ALA A 74 -15.20 -16.05 -9.90
C ALA A 74 -15.58 -17.31 -9.11
N GLU A 75 -15.16 -18.51 -9.56
CA GLU A 75 -15.48 -19.78 -8.92
C GLU A 75 -14.77 -19.89 -7.55
N THR A 76 -13.47 -19.60 -7.52
CA THR A 76 -12.71 -19.56 -6.25
C THR A 76 -13.26 -18.50 -5.31
N ILE A 77 -13.62 -17.31 -5.83
CA ILE A 77 -14.21 -16.22 -5.05
C ILE A 77 -15.51 -16.67 -4.38
N ASP A 78 -16.42 -17.29 -5.17
CA ASP A 78 -17.73 -17.75 -4.67
C ASP A 78 -17.56 -18.83 -3.58
N THR A 79 -16.67 -19.80 -3.80
CA THR A 79 -16.36 -20.87 -2.85
C THR A 79 -15.86 -20.35 -1.51
N LEU A 80 -15.14 -19.23 -1.51
CA LEU A 80 -14.61 -18.61 -0.29
C LEU A 80 -15.67 -17.84 0.52
N MET A 81 -16.87 -17.62 -0.02
CA MET A 81 -17.97 -16.90 0.63
C MET A 81 -17.49 -15.62 1.32
N PRO A 82 -16.90 -14.65 0.62
CA PRO A 82 -16.41 -13.42 1.22
C PRO A 82 -17.55 -12.48 1.61
N ASP A 83 -17.35 -11.72 2.69
CA ASP A 83 -18.19 -10.56 3.01
C ASP A 83 -17.79 -9.34 2.18
N ILE A 84 -16.48 -9.22 1.93
CA ILE A 84 -15.89 -8.05 1.27
C ILE A 84 -14.81 -8.47 0.28
N ILE A 85 -14.89 -7.92 -0.92
CA ILE A 85 -13.82 -8.00 -1.94
C ILE A 85 -13.21 -6.61 -2.08
N ILE A 86 -11.89 -6.50 -1.86
CA ILE A 86 -11.17 -5.25 -2.05
C ILE A 86 -10.34 -5.36 -3.33
N THR A 87 -10.62 -4.47 -4.26
CA THR A 87 -9.96 -4.34 -5.56
C THR A 87 -9.60 -2.88 -5.83
N SER A 88 -9.08 -2.56 -7.01
CA SER A 88 -8.82 -1.18 -7.41
C SER A 88 -9.79 -0.72 -8.52
N ASP A 89 -9.78 0.56 -8.81
CA ASP A 89 -10.51 1.15 -9.93
C ASP A 89 -9.97 0.74 -11.32
N TRP A 90 -8.88 -0.03 -11.38
CA TRP A 90 -8.44 -0.71 -12.62
C TRP A 90 -9.37 -1.86 -13.01
N ALA A 91 -10.03 -2.51 -12.04
CA ALA A 91 -11.09 -3.45 -12.36
C ALA A 91 -12.26 -2.70 -13.03
N THR A 92 -12.75 -3.17 -14.17
CA THR A 92 -13.92 -2.57 -14.81
C THR A 92 -15.17 -2.84 -13.97
N LYS A 93 -16.21 -2.02 -14.14
CA LYS A 93 -17.50 -2.27 -13.47
C LYS A 93 -18.09 -3.62 -13.88
N GLU A 94 -17.89 -4.01 -15.12
CA GLU A 94 -18.35 -5.26 -15.69
C GLU A 94 -17.62 -6.45 -15.08
N THR A 95 -16.28 -6.42 -15.03
CA THR A 95 -15.47 -7.45 -14.36
C THR A 95 -15.94 -7.65 -12.92
N VAL A 96 -16.09 -6.56 -12.16
CA VAL A 96 -16.58 -6.61 -10.78
C VAL A 96 -17.97 -7.26 -10.70
N LYS A 97 -18.91 -6.86 -11.58
CA LYS A 97 -20.27 -7.40 -11.59
C LYS A 97 -20.31 -8.90 -11.88
N LEU A 98 -19.47 -9.37 -12.81
CA LEU A 98 -19.45 -10.78 -13.25
C LEU A 98 -18.77 -11.71 -12.23
N THR A 99 -17.84 -11.19 -11.42
CA THR A 99 -17.00 -12.01 -10.54
C THR A 99 -17.31 -11.85 -9.05
N THR A 100 -18.31 -11.02 -8.71
CA THR A 100 -18.69 -10.77 -7.31
C THR A 100 -19.94 -11.54 -6.93
N PRO A 101 -19.90 -12.38 -5.86
CA PRO A 101 -21.09 -12.98 -5.28
C PRO A 101 -22.10 -11.90 -4.85
N LYS A 102 -23.39 -12.17 -4.99
CA LYS A 102 -24.45 -11.20 -4.61
C LYS A 102 -24.42 -10.81 -3.13
N THR A 103 -23.87 -11.66 -2.29
CA THR A 103 -23.72 -11.47 -0.84
C THR A 103 -22.52 -10.62 -0.47
N ALA A 104 -21.52 -10.50 -1.35
CA ALA A 104 -20.30 -9.79 -1.06
C ALA A 104 -20.37 -8.31 -1.43
N LYS A 105 -19.82 -7.45 -0.55
CA LYS A 105 -19.60 -6.02 -0.84
C LYS A 105 -18.28 -5.82 -1.56
N VAL A 106 -18.25 -4.99 -2.60
CA VAL A 106 -17.01 -4.62 -3.29
C VAL A 106 -16.55 -3.23 -2.89
N ILE A 107 -15.27 -3.13 -2.53
CA ILE A 107 -14.57 -1.87 -2.31
C ILE A 107 -13.57 -1.69 -3.44
N ARG A 108 -13.77 -0.66 -4.26
CA ARG A 108 -12.83 -0.27 -5.30
C ARG A 108 -11.98 0.89 -4.79
N LEU A 109 -10.72 0.61 -4.48
CA LEU A 109 -9.78 1.64 -4.05
C LEU A 109 -9.41 2.54 -5.22
N LYS A 110 -9.21 3.82 -4.94
CA LYS A 110 -8.84 4.82 -5.95
C LYS A 110 -7.44 4.54 -6.50
N SER A 111 -7.21 4.86 -7.75
CA SER A 111 -5.90 4.87 -8.38
C SER A 111 -4.92 5.74 -7.60
N PHE A 112 -3.67 5.31 -7.59
CA PHE A 112 -2.63 5.85 -6.72
C PHE A 112 -1.80 6.90 -7.46
N TYR A 113 -2.43 8.03 -7.78
CA TYR A 113 -1.76 9.16 -8.44
C TYR A 113 -1.09 10.11 -7.45
N LYS A 114 -1.55 10.13 -6.19
CA LYS A 114 -1.01 11.01 -5.14
C LYS A 114 -0.84 10.28 -3.82
N MET A 115 0.12 10.75 -3.01
CA MET A 115 0.39 10.17 -1.69
C MET A 115 -0.82 10.22 -0.76
N ILE A 116 -1.64 11.27 -0.83
CA ILE A 116 -2.85 11.40 -0.01
C ILE A 116 -3.84 10.25 -0.23
N GLN A 117 -3.87 9.66 -1.42
CA GLN A 117 -4.79 8.57 -1.75
C GLN A 117 -4.50 7.28 -0.97
N LEU A 118 -3.27 7.07 -0.49
CA LEU A 118 -2.98 5.96 0.44
C LEU A 118 -3.74 6.13 1.76
N GLU A 119 -3.78 7.34 2.31
CA GLU A 119 -4.52 7.65 3.53
C GLU A 119 -6.04 7.47 3.31
N GLU A 120 -6.56 8.01 2.20
CA GLU A 120 -7.97 7.93 1.83
C GLU A 120 -8.41 6.47 1.62
N ASN A 121 -7.59 5.66 0.97
CA ASN A 121 -7.87 4.25 0.75
C ASN A 121 -7.88 3.46 2.06
N MET A 122 -6.91 3.69 2.96
CA MET A 122 -6.93 3.09 4.30
C MET A 122 -8.18 3.49 5.09
N ALA A 123 -8.56 4.76 5.06
CA ALA A 123 -9.78 5.25 5.71
C ALA A 123 -11.04 4.62 5.11
N THR A 124 -11.07 4.44 3.77
CA THR A 124 -12.16 3.76 3.07
C THR A 124 -12.29 2.31 3.51
N VAL A 125 -11.18 1.59 3.65
CA VAL A 125 -11.15 0.21 4.15
C VAL A 125 -11.71 0.15 5.57
N ILE A 126 -11.20 0.99 6.50
CA ILE A 126 -11.68 1.03 7.89
C ILE A 126 -13.17 1.28 7.96
N LYS A 127 -13.67 2.28 7.20
CA LYS A 127 -15.11 2.61 7.17
C LYS A 127 -15.94 1.43 6.66
N ALA A 128 -15.49 0.75 5.62
CA ALA A 128 -16.24 -0.31 4.98
C ALA A 128 -16.24 -1.63 5.77
N THR A 129 -15.17 -1.89 6.55
CA THR A 129 -15.00 -3.07 7.39
C THR A 129 -15.38 -2.82 8.85
N HIS A 130 -15.73 -1.58 9.22
CA HIS A 130 -15.96 -1.16 10.61
C HIS A 130 -14.78 -1.42 11.58
N TRP A 131 -13.55 -1.55 11.04
CA TRP A 131 -12.32 -1.84 11.80
C TRP A 131 -11.71 -0.57 12.41
N VAL A 132 -12.49 0.11 13.25
CA VAL A 132 -12.16 1.45 13.81
C VAL A 132 -10.89 1.48 14.64
N GLN A 133 -10.50 0.37 15.27
CA GLN A 133 -9.26 0.22 16.03
C GLN A 133 -7.99 0.44 15.20
N ALA A 134 -8.07 0.39 13.87
CA ALA A 134 -6.94 0.72 12.99
C ALA A 134 -6.79 2.23 12.71
N THR A 135 -7.73 3.09 13.13
CA THR A 135 -7.65 4.55 12.90
C THR A 135 -6.33 5.18 13.39
N PRO A 136 -5.79 4.83 14.57
CA PRO A 136 -4.50 5.35 15.01
C PRO A 136 -3.34 5.00 14.05
N ARG A 137 -3.38 3.85 13.38
CA ARG A 137 -2.35 3.44 12.40
C ARG A 137 -2.37 4.34 11.16
N VAL A 138 -3.55 4.71 10.67
CA VAL A 138 -3.68 5.66 9.54
C VAL A 138 -3.14 7.04 9.93
N THR A 139 -3.47 7.51 11.13
CA THR A 139 -2.94 8.78 11.65
C THR A 139 -1.41 8.74 11.78
N ALA A 140 -0.86 7.65 12.31
CA ALA A 140 0.59 7.46 12.43
C ALA A 140 1.28 7.43 11.05
N PHE A 141 0.71 6.72 10.08
CA PHE A 141 1.22 6.70 8.71
C PHE A 141 1.25 8.11 8.10
N LYS A 142 0.13 8.83 8.20
CA LYS A 142 0.00 10.22 7.71
C LYS A 142 1.07 11.13 8.30
N GLN A 143 1.27 11.09 9.60
CA GLN A 143 2.28 11.90 10.28
C GLN A 143 3.70 11.50 9.87
N ALA A 144 3.96 10.18 9.81
CA ALA A 144 5.29 9.65 9.49
C ALA A 144 5.74 10.05 8.08
N TRP A 145 4.93 9.79 7.03
CA TRP A 145 5.35 10.10 5.68
C TRP A 145 5.49 11.61 5.43
N ARG A 146 4.57 12.43 5.99
CA ARG A 146 4.66 13.90 5.85
C ARG A 146 5.85 14.51 6.58
N LYS A 147 6.26 13.91 7.70
CA LYS A 147 7.48 14.29 8.39
C LYS A 147 8.72 13.89 7.58
N LYS A 148 8.77 12.64 7.14
CA LYS A 148 9.93 12.10 6.41
C LYS A 148 10.14 12.78 5.06
N VAL A 149 9.09 13.02 4.28
CA VAL A 149 9.21 13.67 2.97
C VAL A 149 9.86 15.05 3.06
N LYS A 150 9.56 15.82 4.11
CA LYS A 150 10.21 17.12 4.36
C LYS A 150 11.69 17.01 4.72
N GLN A 151 12.14 15.86 5.25
CA GLN A 151 13.54 15.64 5.65
C GLN A 151 14.44 15.20 4.49
N VAL A 152 13.87 14.89 3.33
CA VAL A 152 14.61 14.48 2.13
C VAL A 152 15.42 15.66 1.55
N HIS A 153 14.87 16.88 1.60
CA HIS A 153 15.52 18.10 1.10
C HIS A 153 16.01 17.99 -0.35
N GLY A 154 15.10 17.83 -1.29
CA GLY A 154 15.41 17.68 -2.73
C GLY A 154 16.07 18.92 -3.38
N ASN A 155 16.07 20.07 -2.67
CA ASN A 155 16.78 21.32 -3.04
C ASN A 155 16.50 21.82 -4.46
N GLN A 156 15.29 21.59 -4.97
CA GLN A 156 14.87 21.93 -6.34
C GLN A 156 15.75 21.33 -7.45
N LYS A 157 16.57 20.31 -7.11
CA LYS A 157 17.32 19.55 -8.12
C LYS A 157 16.35 18.95 -9.14
N LYS A 158 16.69 19.11 -10.41
CA LYS A 158 15.95 18.52 -11.51
C LYS A 158 16.14 17.00 -11.51
N VAL A 159 15.07 16.24 -11.35
CA VAL A 159 15.14 14.77 -11.31
C VAL A 159 14.25 14.17 -12.37
N LEU A 160 14.80 13.18 -13.09
CA LEU A 160 14.05 12.29 -13.96
C LEU A 160 13.88 10.94 -13.24
N LEU A 161 12.63 10.51 -13.09
CA LEU A 161 12.26 9.28 -12.40
C LEU A 161 12.05 8.17 -13.43
N LEU A 162 12.81 7.09 -13.34
CA LEU A 162 12.82 6.00 -14.31
C LEU A 162 12.59 4.65 -13.66
N SER A 163 11.96 3.74 -14.37
CA SER A 163 11.93 2.32 -14.05
C SER A 163 11.89 1.49 -15.34
N SER A 164 12.03 0.19 -15.20
CA SER A 164 11.81 -0.71 -16.33
C SER A 164 11.04 -1.95 -15.89
N CYS A 165 10.23 -2.49 -16.81
CA CYS A 165 9.64 -3.80 -16.67
C CYS A 165 9.77 -4.53 -18.01
N SER A 166 10.16 -5.81 -17.98
CA SER A 166 10.41 -6.61 -19.20
C SER A 166 11.44 -5.96 -20.15
N GLY A 167 12.42 -5.24 -19.60
CA GLY A 167 13.47 -4.57 -20.38
C GLY A 167 13.06 -3.26 -21.05
N THR A 168 11.79 -2.85 -20.97
CA THR A 168 11.34 -1.58 -21.55
C THR A 168 11.37 -0.49 -20.47
N PRO A 169 12.24 0.54 -20.61
CA PRO A 169 12.26 1.66 -19.67
C PRO A 169 11.02 2.54 -19.82
N TYR A 170 10.67 3.21 -18.72
CA TYR A 170 9.62 4.21 -18.69
C TYR A 170 9.90 5.27 -17.63
N SER A 171 9.36 6.48 -17.85
CA SER A 171 9.43 7.61 -16.90
C SER A 171 8.08 7.89 -16.29
N PHE A 172 8.10 8.62 -15.15
CA PHE A 172 6.90 8.94 -14.35
C PHE A 172 6.59 10.43 -14.45
N GLY A 173 5.40 10.74 -14.97
CA GLY A 173 4.91 12.11 -15.13
C GLY A 173 3.96 12.58 -14.02
N PRO A 174 3.36 13.79 -14.20
CA PRO A 174 2.55 14.50 -13.21
C PRO A 174 1.40 13.70 -12.56
N ASP A 175 0.79 12.81 -13.32
CA ASP A 175 -0.28 11.94 -12.84
C ASP A 175 0.25 10.61 -12.29
N SER A 176 1.44 10.61 -11.69
CA SER A 176 1.98 9.47 -10.99
C SER A 176 2.26 9.78 -9.52
N ARG A 177 2.10 8.79 -8.66
CA ARG A 177 2.39 8.93 -7.23
C ARG A 177 3.86 9.25 -6.95
N LEU A 178 4.77 8.72 -7.76
CA LEU A 178 6.19 9.06 -7.61
C LEU A 178 6.46 10.53 -7.91
N TYR A 179 5.86 11.06 -8.96
CA TYR A 179 5.96 12.50 -9.24
C TYR A 179 5.49 13.32 -8.05
N ASP A 180 4.31 13.02 -7.50
CA ASP A 180 3.76 13.70 -6.33
C ASP A 180 4.69 13.58 -5.11
N LEU A 181 5.19 12.37 -4.81
CA LEU A 181 6.11 12.12 -3.71
C LEU A 181 7.40 12.95 -3.82
N PHE A 182 8.06 12.89 -4.99
CA PHE A 182 9.35 13.57 -5.18
C PHE A 182 9.20 15.07 -5.27
N THR A 183 8.09 15.59 -5.81
CA THR A 183 7.77 17.01 -5.75
C THR A 183 7.59 17.46 -4.30
N GLN A 184 6.85 16.73 -3.49
CA GLN A 184 6.70 17.04 -2.05
C GLN A 184 8.02 16.89 -1.26
N ALA A 185 8.94 16.04 -1.73
CA ALA A 185 10.28 15.90 -1.18
C ALA A 185 11.22 17.06 -1.56
N GLY A 186 10.74 18.02 -2.36
CA GLY A 186 11.46 19.24 -2.74
C GLY A 186 12.29 19.12 -4.01
N PHE A 187 12.11 18.06 -4.81
CA PHE A 187 12.72 17.97 -6.14
C PHE A 187 11.86 18.66 -7.21
N LYS A 188 12.51 19.05 -8.30
CA LYS A 188 11.84 19.44 -9.55
C LYS A 188 11.81 18.21 -10.47
N VAL A 189 10.70 17.46 -10.45
CA VAL A 189 10.52 16.34 -11.37
C VAL A 189 10.28 16.90 -12.78
N VAL A 190 11.08 16.47 -13.75
CA VAL A 190 11.13 17.13 -15.07
C VAL A 190 10.27 16.46 -16.15
N GLU A 191 9.80 15.24 -15.96
CA GLU A 191 8.89 14.59 -16.92
C GLU A 191 7.57 15.35 -17.03
N THR A 192 7.12 15.62 -18.26
CA THR A 192 5.90 16.37 -18.56
C THR A 192 4.77 15.51 -19.13
N LYS A 193 5.05 14.27 -19.53
CA LYS A 193 4.02 13.32 -19.97
C LYS A 193 3.12 12.96 -18.78
N GLU A 194 1.83 13.13 -18.89
CA GLU A 194 0.88 13.05 -17.77
C GLU A 194 1.05 11.85 -16.85
N LYS A 195 1.11 10.63 -17.38
CA LYS A 195 1.18 9.39 -16.59
C LYS A 195 2.56 8.74 -16.67
N ILE A 196 2.69 7.78 -17.56
CA ILE A 196 3.91 7.01 -17.84
C ILE A 196 4.27 7.20 -19.29
N ARG A 197 5.52 7.56 -19.54
CA ARG A 197 6.09 7.54 -20.89
C ARG A 197 6.91 6.27 -21.09
N HIS A 198 6.48 5.41 -21.96
CA HIS A 198 7.28 4.26 -22.40
C HIS A 198 8.38 4.71 -23.38
N ILE A 199 9.61 4.29 -23.09
CA ILE A 199 10.81 4.64 -23.86
C ILE A 199 11.18 3.41 -24.68
N ARG A 200 10.83 3.39 -25.95
CA ARG A 200 11.09 2.25 -26.86
C ARG A 200 11.04 2.69 -28.31
N PRO A 201 11.71 1.93 -29.23
CA PRO A 201 11.61 2.19 -30.67
C PRO A 201 10.16 2.33 -31.16
N GLY A 202 9.93 3.30 -32.03
CA GLY A 202 8.61 3.62 -32.57
C GLY A 202 7.73 4.53 -31.68
N ASN A 203 8.18 4.92 -30.51
CA ASN A 203 7.53 5.95 -29.69
C ASN A 203 8.16 7.33 -29.94
N GLU A 204 7.50 8.40 -29.44
CA GLU A 204 8.01 9.77 -29.46
C GLU A 204 9.45 9.88 -28.88
N ILE A 205 9.73 9.12 -27.84
CA ILE A 205 11.06 9.00 -27.21
C ILE A 205 11.48 7.53 -27.29
N GLU A 206 12.52 7.28 -28.02
CA GLU A 206 13.01 5.92 -28.25
C GLU A 206 14.11 5.48 -27.28
N HIS A 207 14.89 6.45 -26.75
CA HIS A 207 16.03 6.18 -25.89
C HIS A 207 16.06 7.12 -24.68
N ILE A 208 16.61 6.63 -23.55
CA ILE A 208 16.75 7.44 -22.32
C ILE A 208 17.60 8.68 -22.54
N THR A 209 18.62 8.61 -23.39
CA THR A 209 19.48 9.75 -23.74
C THR A 209 18.67 10.90 -24.32
N ALA A 210 17.67 10.63 -25.18
CA ALA A 210 16.79 11.65 -25.71
C ALA A 210 15.98 12.39 -24.62
N LEU A 211 15.56 11.69 -23.57
CA LEU A 211 14.93 12.36 -22.40
C LEU A 211 15.93 13.20 -21.61
N ILE A 212 17.16 12.74 -21.48
CA ILE A 212 18.22 13.49 -20.79
C ILE A 212 18.53 14.77 -21.56
N ASP A 213 18.65 14.68 -22.86
CA ASP A 213 18.90 15.83 -23.73
C ASP A 213 17.72 16.81 -23.72
N LEU A 214 16.50 16.31 -23.68
CA LEU A 214 15.27 17.14 -23.63
C LEU A 214 15.12 17.89 -22.31
N TYR A 215 15.32 17.19 -21.18
CA TYR A 215 14.99 17.74 -19.87
C TYR A 215 16.18 18.30 -19.08
N GLN A 216 17.41 17.93 -19.47
CA GLN A 216 18.65 18.32 -18.78
C GLN A 216 18.53 18.12 -17.27
N PRO A 217 18.25 16.89 -16.77
CA PRO A 217 18.12 16.63 -15.35
C PRO A 217 19.49 16.68 -14.64
N ASP A 218 19.50 17.09 -13.38
CA ASP A 218 20.67 16.99 -12.52
C ASP A 218 20.91 15.54 -12.05
N LEU A 219 19.81 14.79 -11.92
CA LEU A 219 19.79 13.44 -11.32
C LEU A 219 18.87 12.51 -12.10
N LEU A 220 19.32 11.25 -12.24
CA LEU A 220 18.46 10.14 -12.65
C LEU A 220 18.17 9.25 -11.44
N PHE A 221 16.91 9.09 -11.07
CA PHE A 221 16.49 8.11 -10.07
C PHE A 221 15.89 6.89 -10.74
N ILE A 222 16.52 5.75 -10.52
CA ILE A 222 16.14 4.48 -11.13
C ILE A 222 15.53 3.58 -10.08
N PHE A 223 14.28 3.16 -10.29
CA PHE A 223 13.56 2.24 -9.42
C PHE A 223 13.61 0.83 -10.00
N GLU A 224 14.51 0.00 -9.46
CA GLU A 224 14.73 -1.36 -9.95
C GLU A 224 13.71 -2.33 -9.37
N GLN A 225 13.04 -3.07 -10.25
CA GLN A 225 12.21 -4.21 -9.82
C GLN A 225 13.05 -5.49 -9.90
N ARG A 226 13.61 -5.94 -8.78
CA ARG A 226 14.39 -7.19 -8.71
C ARG A 226 13.54 -8.47 -8.80
N LEU A 227 12.25 -8.38 -9.10
CA LEU A 227 11.34 -9.51 -9.15
C LEU A 227 11.67 -10.54 -10.26
N ARG A 228 12.36 -10.11 -11.30
CA ARG A 228 12.90 -10.97 -12.37
C ARG A 228 14.13 -10.27 -12.98
N LYS A 229 15.12 -11.05 -13.46
CA LYS A 229 16.27 -10.52 -14.22
C LYS A 229 15.85 -9.62 -15.42
N GLN A 230 14.64 -9.79 -15.91
CA GLN A 230 14.06 -9.04 -17.05
C GLN A 230 13.63 -7.60 -16.71
N CYS A 231 13.51 -7.24 -15.44
CA CYS A 231 13.14 -5.88 -15.02
C CYS A 231 14.35 -5.04 -14.56
N GLN A 232 15.55 -5.49 -14.87
CA GLN A 232 16.75 -4.71 -14.60
C GLN A 232 16.98 -3.71 -15.76
N MET A 233 17.07 -2.43 -15.41
CA MET A 233 17.35 -1.39 -16.39
C MET A 233 18.84 -1.35 -16.71
N ILE A 234 19.19 -1.27 -17.99
CA ILE A 234 20.55 -0.99 -18.42
C ILE A 234 20.84 0.48 -18.08
N THR A 235 21.76 0.70 -17.17
CA THR A 235 22.16 2.05 -16.76
C THR A 235 22.86 2.75 -17.94
N PRO A 236 22.33 3.89 -18.44
CA PRO A 236 22.96 4.59 -19.55
C PRO A 236 24.30 5.18 -19.12
N LYS A 237 25.29 5.17 -20.00
CA LYS A 237 26.55 5.90 -19.80
C LYS A 237 26.32 7.36 -20.17
N VAL A 238 26.00 8.18 -19.19
CA VAL A 238 25.67 9.60 -19.38
C VAL A 238 26.36 10.45 -18.32
N PRO A 239 26.68 11.72 -18.57
CA PRO A 239 27.32 12.62 -17.62
C PRO A 239 26.34 13.18 -16.57
N VAL A 240 25.36 12.38 -16.12
CA VAL A 240 24.35 12.72 -15.12
C VAL A 240 24.49 11.80 -13.94
N SER A 241 24.34 12.32 -12.72
CA SER A 241 24.41 11.51 -11.50
C SER A 241 23.24 10.54 -11.42
N ILE A 242 23.54 9.24 -11.30
CA ILE A 242 22.54 8.16 -11.26
C ILE A 242 22.48 7.58 -9.87
N LEU A 243 21.24 7.45 -9.34
CA LEU A 243 20.97 6.75 -8.09
C LEU A 243 19.91 5.68 -8.34
N SER A 244 20.26 4.45 -7.97
CA SER A 244 19.33 3.31 -8.03
C SER A 244 18.72 3.03 -6.66
N PHE A 245 17.40 2.77 -6.64
CA PHE A 245 16.62 2.44 -5.47
C PHE A 245 15.88 1.12 -5.67
N ASP A 246 15.60 0.40 -4.59
CA ASP A 246 14.74 -0.79 -4.66
C ASP A 246 13.30 -0.36 -4.99
N GLY A 247 12.86 -0.68 -6.19
CA GLY A 247 11.52 -0.34 -6.68
C GLY A 247 10.40 -0.93 -5.84
N LYS A 248 10.64 -2.00 -5.08
CA LYS A 248 9.67 -2.57 -4.14
C LYS A 248 9.20 -1.53 -3.12
N LEU A 249 10.08 -0.63 -2.69
CA LEU A 249 9.79 0.40 -1.70
C LEU A 249 9.03 1.61 -2.28
N PHE A 250 9.06 1.79 -3.60
CA PHE A 250 8.55 3.01 -4.23
C PHE A 250 7.43 2.76 -5.24
N LEU A 251 7.48 1.66 -6.00
CA LEU A 251 6.57 1.45 -7.13
C LEU A 251 5.20 0.93 -6.70
N GLN A 252 5.13 0.24 -5.57
CA GLN A 252 3.86 -0.26 -5.04
C GLN A 252 3.20 0.79 -4.12
N PRO A 253 1.86 0.96 -4.21
CA PRO A 253 1.14 1.92 -3.37
C PRO A 253 0.85 1.33 -1.98
N ASN A 254 1.88 1.11 -1.21
CA ASN A 254 1.82 0.51 0.12
C ASN A 254 2.61 1.30 1.18
N THR A 255 2.60 0.83 2.40
CA THR A 255 3.26 1.49 3.54
C THR A 255 4.78 1.34 3.56
N GLU A 256 5.37 0.45 2.73
CA GLU A 256 6.82 0.30 2.57
C GLU A 256 7.49 1.59 2.07
N ILE A 257 6.71 2.52 1.52
CA ILE A 257 7.19 3.85 1.14
C ILE A 257 7.85 4.61 2.31
N LEU A 258 7.49 4.31 3.56
CA LEU A 258 8.16 4.88 4.73
C LEU A 258 9.62 4.47 4.81
N LYS A 259 9.95 3.22 4.48
CA LYS A 259 11.35 2.72 4.37
C LYS A 259 12.06 3.36 3.18
N GLY A 260 11.35 3.52 2.06
CA GLY A 260 11.87 4.25 0.89
C GLY A 260 12.28 5.68 1.25
N LEU A 261 11.45 6.39 2.01
CA LEU A 261 11.75 7.73 2.49
C LEU A 261 12.97 7.76 3.44
N ASP A 262 13.14 6.75 4.30
CA ASP A 262 14.35 6.64 5.15
C ASP A 262 15.62 6.52 4.30
N ILE A 263 15.58 5.72 3.23
CA ILE A 263 16.70 5.59 2.29
C ILE A 263 17.00 6.92 1.60
N LEU A 264 15.97 7.66 1.18
CA LEU A 264 16.18 8.99 0.60
C LEU A 264 16.84 9.93 1.61
N ILE A 265 16.36 9.98 2.86
CA ILE A 265 16.94 10.82 3.92
C ILE A 265 18.41 10.48 4.17
N GLN A 266 18.76 9.20 4.20
CA GLN A 266 20.16 8.73 4.37
C GLN A 266 21.06 9.14 3.20
N ASN A 267 20.52 9.27 2.00
CA ASN A 267 21.28 9.62 0.79
C ASN A 267 21.22 11.11 0.43
N LYS A 268 20.62 11.97 1.26
CA LYS A 268 20.39 13.39 0.92
C LYS A 268 21.64 14.20 0.59
N GLU A 269 22.79 13.81 1.11
CA GLU A 269 24.08 14.46 0.79
C GLU A 269 24.48 14.32 -0.69
N ARG A 270 23.92 13.33 -1.39
CA ARG A 270 24.22 13.05 -2.80
C ARG A 270 23.56 14.04 -3.79
N TRP A 271 22.66 14.91 -3.31
CA TRP A 271 21.99 15.93 -4.12
C TRP A 271 21.93 17.33 -3.46
N LYS A 272 22.82 17.57 -2.51
CA LYS A 272 23.03 18.90 -1.95
C LYS A 272 23.66 19.88 -2.94
#